data_5e040bf78e972624f9805470913b2126
#
_entry.id   5e040bf78e972624f9805470913b2126
#
_cell.length_a   1.000
_cell.length_b   1.000
_cell.length_c   1.000
_cell.angle_alpha   90.00
_cell.angle_beta   90.00
_cell.angle_gamma   90.00
#
_symmetry.space_group_name_H-M   'P 1'
#
loop_
_entity.id
_entity.type
_entity.pdbx_description
1 polymer ?
#
loop_
_entity_poly.entity_id
_entity_poly.type
_entity_poly.pdbx_seq_one_letter_code
_entity_poly.pdbx_strand_id
1 'polypeptide(L)'
;MSPPDPDMSVLIYGAGSIGAVLAYLLSKSIPEKNIYAVCRSNHDADKEHGFTIDSDLWRTGLSVRPCIVRSVQEAVELSPQPFRWLLVATKATVDCPEAEAIRPAVSPNTTIVILQNGIAIEDPFRAAFPQTPILSGVLYTPVSQTGLTTFTHGTLDEVYLGTFPADAPIHHEEQKPTTSPTFK
;
A
#
# COMPACT_ATOMS: atom_id res chain seq x y z
N MET A 1 8.59 15.02 -14.16
CA MET A 1 7.75 13.90 -13.74
C MET A 1 6.62 13.80 -14.74
N SER A 2 6.45 12.66 -15.41
CA SER A 2 5.23 12.41 -16.19
C SER A 2 4.03 12.45 -15.24
N PRO A 3 2.86 12.96 -15.65
CA PRO A 3 1.67 12.90 -14.84
C PRO A 3 1.38 11.42 -14.52
N PRO A 4 0.86 11.12 -13.32
CA PRO A 4 0.47 9.77 -12.97
C PRO A 4 -0.56 9.25 -13.99
N ASP A 5 -0.46 7.97 -14.33
CA ASP A 5 -1.43 7.32 -15.20
C ASP A 5 -2.82 7.38 -14.53
N PRO A 6 -3.79 8.11 -15.10
CA PRO A 6 -5.10 8.29 -14.49
C PRO A 6 -5.88 6.98 -14.34
N ASP A 7 -5.46 5.95 -15.07
CA ASP A 7 -6.11 4.65 -15.06
C ASP A 7 -5.39 3.63 -14.17
N MET A 8 -4.29 4.01 -13.51
CA MET A 8 -3.53 3.11 -12.63
C MET A 8 -4.33 2.75 -11.38
N SER A 9 -4.58 1.46 -11.16
CA SER A 9 -5.21 0.93 -9.95
C SER A 9 -4.16 0.37 -8.98
N VAL A 10 -4.37 0.66 -7.69
CA VAL A 10 -3.51 0.21 -6.59
C VAL A 10 -4.34 -0.53 -5.55
N LEU A 11 -3.84 -1.67 -5.07
CA LEU A 11 -4.45 -2.43 -3.98
C LEU A 11 -3.59 -2.34 -2.73
N ILE A 12 -4.18 -1.93 -1.62
CA ILE A 12 -3.60 -1.96 -0.28
C ILE A 12 -4.22 -3.16 0.45
N TYR A 13 -3.41 -4.19 0.68
CA TYR A 13 -3.82 -5.34 1.47
C TYR A 13 -3.45 -5.12 2.94
N GLY A 14 -4.45 -4.70 3.72
CA GLY A 14 -4.33 -4.32 5.12
C GLY A 14 -4.61 -2.84 5.36
N ALA A 15 -5.89 -2.47 5.49
CA ALA A 15 -6.36 -1.12 5.79
C ALA A 15 -6.29 -0.78 7.29
N GLY A 16 -5.17 -1.12 7.94
CA GLY A 16 -4.84 -0.69 9.30
C GLY A 16 -4.14 0.68 9.30
N SER A 17 -3.43 0.99 10.38
CA SER A 17 -2.75 2.29 10.56
C SER A 17 -1.83 2.66 9.40
N ILE A 18 -0.96 1.75 8.97
CA ILE A 18 -0.07 1.97 7.82
C ILE A 18 -0.87 2.09 6.52
N GLY A 19 -1.84 1.20 6.29
CA GLY A 19 -2.66 1.23 5.07
C GLY A 19 -3.44 2.52 4.90
N ALA A 20 -3.95 3.11 5.99
CA ALA A 20 -4.65 4.39 5.95
C ALA A 20 -3.73 5.55 5.54
N VAL A 21 -2.51 5.61 6.09
CA VAL A 21 -1.51 6.61 5.72
C VAL A 21 -1.08 6.43 4.26
N LEU A 22 -0.84 5.19 3.82
CA LEU A 22 -0.50 4.89 2.44
C LEU A 22 -1.63 5.32 1.47
N ALA A 23 -2.89 5.06 1.81
CA ALA A 23 -4.03 5.51 1.00
C ALA A 23 -4.05 7.03 0.85
N TYR A 24 -3.79 7.76 1.94
CA TYR A 24 -3.70 9.22 1.91
C TYR A 24 -2.54 9.70 1.05
N LEU A 25 -1.35 9.15 1.19
CA LEU A 25 -0.18 9.54 0.39
C LEU A 25 -0.40 9.26 -1.10
N LEU A 26 -0.93 8.09 -1.43
CA LEU A 26 -1.25 7.71 -2.81
C LEU A 26 -2.31 8.63 -3.42
N SER A 27 -3.29 9.11 -2.64
CA SER A 27 -4.34 10.03 -3.13
C SER A 27 -3.81 11.38 -3.63
N LYS A 28 -2.55 11.71 -3.34
CA LYS A 28 -1.89 12.91 -3.90
C LYS A 28 -1.51 12.77 -5.37
N SER A 29 -1.44 11.53 -5.85
CA SER A 29 -1.01 11.23 -7.22
C SER A 29 -1.96 10.31 -7.98
N ILE A 30 -2.82 9.57 -7.28
CA ILE A 30 -3.76 8.61 -7.84
C ILE A 30 -5.17 9.00 -7.40
N PRO A 31 -6.17 9.01 -8.32
CA PRO A 31 -7.55 9.24 -7.93
C PRO A 31 -8.01 8.25 -6.86
N GLU A 32 -8.70 8.72 -5.81
CA GLU A 32 -9.13 7.88 -4.67
C GLU A 32 -9.95 6.66 -5.12
N LYS A 33 -10.74 6.79 -6.18
CA LYS A 33 -11.52 5.70 -6.79
C LYS A 33 -10.67 4.55 -7.37
N ASN A 34 -9.39 4.79 -7.61
CA ASN A 34 -8.43 3.80 -8.13
C ASN A 34 -7.54 3.22 -7.01
N ILE A 35 -7.75 3.65 -5.76
CA ILE A 35 -7.07 3.11 -4.58
C ILE A 35 -8.04 2.18 -3.88
N TYR A 36 -7.74 0.90 -3.85
CA TYR A 36 -8.53 -0.13 -3.18
C TYR A 36 -7.86 -0.50 -1.87
N ALA A 37 -8.63 -0.58 -0.78
CA ALA A 37 -8.11 -0.93 0.53
C ALA A 37 -8.92 -2.08 1.13
N VAL A 38 -8.24 -3.22 1.39
CA VAL A 38 -8.87 -4.38 2.01
C VAL A 38 -8.97 -4.15 3.52
N CYS A 39 -10.18 -3.97 4.01
CA CYS A 39 -10.50 -3.79 5.41
C CYS A 39 -11.39 -4.91 5.92
N ARG A 40 -10.98 -5.60 6.99
CA ARG A 40 -11.76 -6.69 7.58
C ARG A 40 -12.58 -6.23 8.78
N SER A 41 -11.95 -5.56 9.73
CA SER A 41 -12.56 -5.29 11.04
C SER A 41 -13.49 -4.07 11.04
N ASN A 42 -13.08 -2.96 10.42
CA ASN A 42 -13.82 -1.70 10.45
C ASN A 42 -14.47 -1.37 9.10
N HIS A 43 -14.67 -2.39 8.26
CA HIS A 43 -15.12 -2.22 6.88
C HIS A 43 -16.29 -1.24 6.70
N ASP A 44 -17.36 -1.39 7.49
CA ASP A 44 -18.58 -0.59 7.28
C ASP A 44 -18.35 0.88 7.66
N ALA A 45 -17.62 1.12 8.76
CA ALA A 45 -17.26 2.47 9.17
C ALA A 45 -16.28 3.13 8.18
N ASP A 46 -15.25 2.39 7.72
CA ASP A 46 -14.28 2.89 6.76
C ASP A 46 -14.92 3.18 5.40
N LYS A 47 -15.88 2.35 4.98
CA LYS A 47 -16.64 2.55 3.74
C LYS A 47 -17.53 3.78 3.80
N GLU A 48 -18.16 4.02 4.96
CA GLU A 48 -19.05 5.18 5.16
C GLU A 48 -18.27 6.48 5.32
N HIS A 49 -17.18 6.48 6.10
CA HIS A 49 -16.49 7.70 6.51
C HIS A 49 -15.13 7.92 5.83
N GLY A 50 -14.51 6.87 5.26
CA GLY A 50 -13.12 6.88 4.81
C GLY A 50 -12.15 6.89 5.99
N PHE A 51 -10.90 7.29 5.74
CA PHE A 51 -9.88 7.43 6.77
C PHE A 51 -9.65 8.88 7.12
N THR A 52 -9.52 9.18 8.41
CA THR A 52 -9.10 10.49 8.92
C THR A 52 -7.75 10.35 9.59
N ILE A 53 -6.79 11.21 9.24
CA ILE A 53 -5.42 11.17 9.75
C ILE A 53 -5.13 12.50 10.43
N ASP A 54 -4.78 12.43 11.70
CA ASP A 54 -4.25 13.54 12.47
C ASP A 54 -2.72 13.37 12.52
N SER A 55 -2.00 14.25 11.86
CA SER A 55 -0.56 14.15 11.70
C SER A 55 0.17 15.31 12.36
N ASP A 56 1.16 14.97 13.19
CA ASP A 56 2.06 15.96 13.78
C ASP A 56 3.05 16.55 12.76
N LEU A 57 3.31 15.80 11.67
CA LEU A 57 4.21 16.22 10.61
C LEU A 57 3.52 17.09 9.55
N TRP A 58 2.29 16.75 9.18
CA TRP A 58 1.56 17.43 8.09
C TRP A 58 0.52 18.40 8.63
N ARG A 59 -0.61 17.87 9.10
CA ARG A 59 -1.71 18.60 9.77
C ARG A 59 -2.75 17.63 10.31
N THR A 60 -3.67 18.12 11.12
CA THR A 60 -4.83 17.38 11.61
C THR A 60 -5.98 17.38 10.58
N GLY A 61 -6.88 16.41 10.69
CA GLY A 61 -8.10 16.33 9.88
C GLY A 61 -7.86 16.03 8.40
N LEU A 62 -6.77 15.33 8.08
CA LEU A 62 -6.53 14.86 6.71
C LEU A 62 -7.49 13.71 6.41
N SER A 63 -8.18 13.77 5.27
CA SER A 63 -9.17 12.77 4.90
C SER A 63 -8.83 12.15 3.55
N VAL A 64 -9.14 10.85 3.41
CA VAL A 64 -9.07 10.09 2.15
C VAL A 64 -10.17 9.05 2.11
N ARG A 65 -10.79 8.85 0.94
CA ARG A 65 -11.90 7.91 0.72
C ARG A 65 -11.56 6.92 -0.40
N PRO A 66 -10.68 5.92 -0.14
CA PRO A 66 -10.41 4.88 -1.12
C PRO A 66 -11.63 3.96 -1.28
N CYS A 67 -11.61 3.09 -2.30
CA CYS A 67 -12.56 2.02 -2.44
C CYS A 67 -12.33 0.96 -1.34
N ILE A 68 -13.13 0.97 -0.29
CA ILE A 68 -13.05 0.00 0.80
C ILE A 68 -13.73 -1.30 0.39
N VAL A 69 -13.01 -2.42 0.53
CA VAL A 69 -13.46 -3.77 0.19
C VAL A 69 -13.18 -4.75 1.31
N ARG A 70 -13.93 -5.85 1.38
CA ARG A 70 -13.75 -6.89 2.40
C ARG A 70 -12.67 -7.90 2.05
N SER A 71 -12.39 -8.07 0.76
CA SER A 71 -11.45 -9.08 0.28
C SER A 71 -10.73 -8.62 -1.00
N VAL A 72 -9.64 -9.31 -1.29
CA VAL A 72 -8.90 -9.14 -2.55
C VAL A 72 -9.78 -9.51 -3.75
N GLN A 73 -10.60 -10.56 -3.61
CA GLN A 73 -11.51 -10.98 -4.66
C GLN A 73 -12.52 -9.88 -5.01
N GLU A 74 -13.14 -9.25 -4.00
CA GLU A 74 -14.05 -8.12 -4.21
C GLU A 74 -13.33 -6.94 -4.90
N ALA A 75 -12.07 -6.66 -4.52
CA ALA A 75 -11.29 -5.61 -5.18
C ALA A 75 -11.09 -5.89 -6.66
N VAL A 76 -10.79 -7.14 -7.02
CA VAL A 76 -10.61 -7.57 -8.42
C VAL A 76 -11.91 -7.44 -9.23
N GLU A 77 -13.04 -7.79 -8.63
CA GLU A 77 -14.35 -7.71 -9.28
C GLU A 77 -14.79 -6.25 -9.52
N LEU A 78 -14.42 -5.35 -8.61
CA LEU A 78 -14.78 -3.92 -8.70
C LEU A 78 -13.80 -3.10 -9.52
N SER A 79 -12.54 -3.53 -9.63
CA SER A 79 -11.52 -2.78 -10.37
C SER A 79 -11.71 -2.96 -11.87
N PRO A 80 -11.82 -1.85 -12.65
CA PRO A 80 -11.94 -1.95 -14.10
C PRO A 80 -10.64 -2.43 -14.77
N GLN A 81 -9.52 -2.44 -14.04
CA GLN A 81 -8.19 -2.77 -14.54
C GLN A 81 -7.39 -3.60 -13.55
N PRO A 82 -6.42 -4.40 -14.01
CA PRO A 82 -5.48 -5.10 -13.13
C PRO A 82 -4.70 -4.11 -12.26
N PHE A 83 -4.39 -4.52 -11.03
CA PHE A 83 -3.58 -3.71 -10.12
C PHE A 83 -2.13 -3.64 -10.58
N ARG A 84 -1.64 -2.42 -10.77
CA ARG A 84 -0.23 -2.16 -11.07
C ARG A 84 0.64 -2.35 -9.83
N TRP A 85 0.16 -1.91 -8.69
CA TRP A 85 0.84 -1.99 -7.40
C TRP A 85 -0.05 -2.70 -6.39
N LEU A 86 0.52 -3.66 -5.68
CA LEU A 86 -0.12 -4.37 -4.60
C LEU A 86 0.74 -4.19 -3.34
N LEU A 87 0.27 -3.36 -2.41
CA LEU A 87 0.96 -3.03 -1.17
C LEU A 87 0.47 -3.95 -0.05
N VAL A 88 1.37 -4.71 0.55
CA VAL A 88 1.06 -5.59 1.70
C VAL A 88 1.44 -4.87 2.98
N ALA A 89 0.42 -4.40 3.72
CA ALA A 89 0.56 -3.61 4.93
C ALA A 89 -0.13 -4.26 6.16
N THR A 90 -0.41 -5.57 6.09
CA THR A 90 -0.88 -6.37 7.23
C THR A 90 0.26 -6.61 8.22
N LYS A 91 -0.08 -7.02 9.45
CA LYS A 91 0.93 -7.55 10.37
C LYS A 91 1.41 -8.90 9.84
N ALA A 92 2.71 -9.13 9.84
CA ALA A 92 3.27 -10.43 9.48
C ALA A 92 2.84 -11.49 10.52
N THR A 93 2.44 -12.67 10.03
CA THR A 93 2.10 -13.83 10.83
C THR A 93 2.96 -15.03 10.43
N VAL A 94 3.15 -15.98 11.34
CA VAL A 94 4.04 -17.13 11.11
C VAL A 94 3.62 -17.95 9.89
N ASP A 95 2.31 -18.13 9.70
CA ASP A 95 1.77 -18.95 8.60
C ASP A 95 1.68 -18.20 7.27
N CYS A 96 1.94 -16.88 7.27
CA CYS A 96 1.91 -15.96 6.12
C CYS A 96 0.80 -16.28 5.08
N PRO A 97 -0.48 -16.34 5.48
CA PRO A 97 -1.59 -16.62 4.55
C PRO A 97 -1.77 -15.51 3.51
N GLU A 98 -1.11 -14.39 3.71
CA GLU A 98 -1.17 -13.19 2.88
C GLU A 98 -0.73 -13.47 1.43
N ALA A 99 0.32 -14.28 1.25
CA ALA A 99 0.81 -14.62 -0.09
C ALA A 99 -0.26 -15.30 -0.95
N GLU A 100 -1.01 -16.25 -0.37
CA GLU A 100 -2.13 -16.88 -1.08
C GLU A 100 -3.34 -15.95 -1.20
N ALA A 101 -3.63 -15.16 -0.18
CA ALA A 101 -4.77 -14.26 -0.16
C ALA A 101 -4.71 -13.18 -1.25
N ILE A 102 -3.51 -12.72 -1.62
CA ILE A 102 -3.35 -11.70 -2.67
C ILE A 102 -3.34 -12.28 -4.09
N ARG A 103 -3.24 -13.59 -4.25
CA ARG A 103 -3.11 -14.26 -5.57
C ARG A 103 -4.13 -13.80 -6.62
N PRO A 104 -5.42 -13.60 -6.31
CA PRO A 104 -6.39 -13.14 -7.29
C PRO A 104 -6.07 -11.78 -7.93
N ALA A 105 -5.34 -10.92 -7.22
CA ALA A 105 -4.99 -9.57 -7.68
C ALA A 105 -3.63 -9.49 -8.41
N VAL A 106 -2.85 -10.58 -8.43
CA VAL A 106 -1.54 -10.60 -9.07
C VAL A 106 -1.68 -10.93 -10.55
N SER A 107 -1.28 -10.02 -11.40
CA SER A 107 -1.24 -10.12 -12.87
C SER A 107 0.21 -10.03 -13.37
N PRO A 108 0.48 -10.31 -14.66
CA PRO A 108 1.83 -10.15 -15.22
C PRO A 108 2.44 -8.74 -15.07
N ASN A 109 1.58 -7.73 -14.93
CA ASN A 109 2.00 -6.33 -14.79
C ASN A 109 2.00 -5.84 -13.33
N THR A 110 1.69 -6.70 -12.36
CA THR A 110 1.64 -6.34 -10.95
C THR A 110 3.04 -6.35 -10.34
N THR A 111 3.34 -5.33 -9.53
CA THR A 111 4.48 -5.33 -8.61
C THR A 111 3.96 -5.44 -7.19
N ILE A 112 4.49 -6.41 -6.43
CA ILE A 112 4.16 -6.59 -5.00
C ILE A 112 5.13 -5.73 -4.19
N VAL A 113 4.60 -4.93 -3.26
CA VAL A 113 5.38 -4.11 -2.32
C VAL A 113 5.09 -4.60 -0.92
N ILE A 114 6.07 -5.19 -0.27
CA ILE A 114 5.93 -5.74 1.08
C ILE A 114 6.36 -4.67 2.06
N LEU A 115 5.42 -4.22 2.88
CA LEU A 115 5.59 -3.15 3.88
C LEU A 115 5.34 -3.67 5.30
N GLN A 116 5.41 -4.97 5.48
CA GLN A 116 5.32 -5.64 6.76
C GLN A 116 6.65 -5.52 7.51
N ASN A 117 6.60 -5.43 8.84
CA ASN A 117 7.80 -5.53 9.67
C ASN A 117 8.16 -7.00 9.90
N GLY A 118 9.45 -7.34 9.82
CA GLY A 118 9.94 -8.69 10.09
C GLY A 118 11.23 -9.00 9.33
N ILE A 119 11.75 -10.19 9.54
CA ILE A 119 12.92 -10.74 8.83
C ILE A 119 12.42 -11.90 7.99
N ALA A 120 12.89 -12.00 6.74
CA ALA A 120 12.53 -13.04 5.78
C ALA A 120 11.01 -13.10 5.47
N ILE A 121 10.33 -11.97 5.62
CA ILE A 121 8.89 -11.86 5.33
C ILE A 121 8.59 -11.93 3.82
N GLU A 122 9.59 -11.72 2.99
CA GLU A 122 9.51 -11.78 1.53
C GLU A 122 9.50 -13.21 1.00
N ASP A 123 10.09 -14.16 1.70
CA ASP A 123 10.30 -15.54 1.24
C ASP A 123 8.99 -16.25 0.83
N PRO A 124 7.90 -16.20 1.61
CA PRO A 124 6.63 -16.79 1.21
C PRO A 124 6.05 -16.17 -0.07
N PHE A 125 6.20 -14.85 -0.24
CA PHE A 125 5.74 -14.17 -1.45
C PHE A 125 6.58 -14.55 -2.66
N ARG A 126 7.91 -14.65 -2.52
CA ARG A 126 8.79 -15.10 -3.58
C ARG A 126 8.51 -16.55 -3.98
N ALA A 127 8.24 -17.43 -3.01
CA ALA A 127 7.85 -18.80 -3.28
C ALA A 127 6.51 -18.89 -4.04
N ALA A 128 5.51 -18.08 -3.64
CA ALA A 128 4.19 -18.05 -4.28
C ALA A 128 4.20 -17.36 -5.65
N PHE A 129 5.09 -16.40 -5.87
CA PHE A 129 5.16 -15.55 -7.06
C PHE A 129 6.60 -15.44 -7.60
N PRO A 130 7.17 -16.55 -8.15
CA PRO A 130 8.58 -16.60 -8.53
C PRO A 130 8.97 -15.63 -9.64
N GLN A 131 8.03 -15.20 -10.48
CA GLN A 131 8.27 -14.30 -11.62
C GLN A 131 7.78 -12.87 -11.41
N THR A 132 7.02 -12.61 -10.35
CA THR A 132 6.46 -11.28 -10.09
C THR A 132 7.52 -10.37 -9.45
N PRO A 133 7.67 -9.12 -9.91
CA PRO A 133 8.52 -8.15 -9.24
C PRO A 133 8.08 -7.94 -7.79
N ILE A 134 9.03 -8.02 -6.86
CA ILE A 134 8.82 -7.77 -5.43
C ILE A 134 9.73 -6.65 -4.98
N LEU A 135 9.16 -5.67 -4.30
CA LEU A 135 9.87 -4.66 -3.53
C LEU A 135 9.70 -4.95 -2.05
N SER A 136 10.78 -4.94 -1.31
CA SER A 136 10.79 -4.98 0.15
C SER A 136 10.93 -3.57 0.68
N GLY A 137 10.10 -3.19 1.67
CA GLY A 137 10.07 -1.85 2.22
C GLY A 137 10.20 -1.83 3.74
N VAL A 138 11.06 -0.94 4.22
CA VAL A 138 11.19 -0.62 5.64
C VAL A 138 10.54 0.73 5.90
N LEU A 139 9.55 0.73 6.79
CA LEU A 139 8.78 1.91 7.14
C LEU A 139 9.22 2.47 8.50
N TYR A 140 9.55 3.74 8.53
CA TYR A 140 9.72 4.54 9.74
C TYR A 140 8.59 5.57 9.81
N THR A 141 7.37 5.07 10.02
CA THR A 141 6.14 5.86 10.01
C THR A 141 5.32 5.46 11.25
N PRO A 142 5.53 6.13 12.40
CA PRO A 142 4.77 5.83 13.60
C PRO A 142 3.32 6.25 13.43
N VAL A 143 2.43 5.27 13.36
CA VAL A 143 0.98 5.48 13.19
C VAL A 143 0.23 4.58 14.16
N SER A 144 -0.76 5.14 14.84
CA SER A 144 -1.67 4.43 15.72
C SER A 144 -3.12 4.69 15.35
N GLN A 145 -3.96 3.67 15.41
CA GLN A 145 -5.39 3.84 15.29
C GLN A 145 -5.96 4.34 16.61
N THR A 146 -6.57 5.52 16.62
CA THR A 146 -7.12 6.20 17.80
C THR A 146 -8.64 6.25 17.83
N GLY A 147 -9.29 5.92 16.72
CA GLY A 147 -10.74 5.77 16.58
C GLY A 147 -11.11 4.69 15.57
N LEU A 148 -12.39 4.50 15.27
CA LEU A 148 -12.81 3.52 14.27
C LEU A 148 -12.17 3.76 12.90
N THR A 149 -12.16 5.02 12.46
CA THR A 149 -11.65 5.45 11.15
C THR A 149 -10.59 6.54 11.29
N THR A 150 -10.10 6.79 12.52
CA THR A 150 -9.16 7.86 12.83
C THR A 150 -7.82 7.29 13.23
N PHE A 151 -6.77 7.88 12.68
CA PHE A 151 -5.37 7.46 12.86
C PHE A 151 -4.52 8.67 13.26
N THR A 152 -3.64 8.49 14.23
CA THR A 152 -2.67 9.51 14.62
C THR A 152 -1.31 9.13 14.05
N HIS A 153 -0.75 10.03 13.25
CA HIS A 153 0.57 9.92 12.61
C HIS A 153 1.55 10.87 13.29
N GLY A 154 2.71 10.35 13.68
CA GLY A 154 3.75 11.12 14.34
C GLY A 154 4.56 12.01 13.41
N THR A 155 5.79 12.34 13.84
CA THR A 155 6.67 13.33 13.20
C THR A 155 7.65 12.71 12.20
N LEU A 156 7.60 11.41 11.96
CA LEU A 156 8.51 10.71 11.05
C LEU A 156 7.72 10.02 9.94
N ASP A 157 8.16 10.21 8.70
CA ASP A 157 7.56 9.61 7.51
C ASP A 157 8.67 9.27 6.51
N GLU A 158 9.26 8.09 6.69
CA GLU A 158 10.33 7.60 5.83
C GLU A 158 10.01 6.17 5.37
N VAL A 159 10.28 5.89 4.11
CA VAL A 159 10.23 4.55 3.53
C VAL A 159 11.49 4.27 2.73
N TYR A 160 12.10 3.13 2.98
CA TYR A 160 13.22 2.60 2.19
C TYR A 160 12.74 1.41 1.40
N LEU A 161 12.88 1.45 0.08
CA LEU A 161 12.46 0.39 -0.82
C LEU A 161 13.65 -0.22 -1.54
N GLY A 162 13.68 -1.53 -1.63
CA GLY A 162 14.66 -2.29 -2.40
C GLY A 162 14.03 -3.44 -3.16
N THR A 163 14.68 -3.92 -4.21
CA THR A 163 14.24 -5.13 -4.93
C THR A 163 14.48 -6.38 -4.09
N PHE A 164 13.63 -7.38 -4.26
CA PHE A 164 13.82 -8.70 -3.65
C PHE A 164 13.71 -9.81 -4.71
N PRO A 165 14.78 -10.65 -4.86
CA PRO A 165 16.10 -10.50 -4.22
C PRO A 165 16.80 -9.20 -4.65
N ALA A 166 17.87 -8.80 -3.94
CA ALA A 166 18.53 -7.50 -4.11
C ALA A 166 19.11 -7.26 -5.52
N ASP A 167 19.37 -8.32 -6.28
CA ASP A 167 19.90 -8.32 -7.65
C ASP A 167 18.81 -8.51 -8.71
N ALA A 168 17.54 -8.53 -8.31
CA ALA A 168 16.44 -8.67 -9.26
C ALA A 168 16.39 -7.47 -10.22
N PRO A 169 16.26 -7.71 -11.55
CA PRO A 169 16.19 -6.62 -12.51
C PRO A 169 14.92 -5.78 -12.27
N ILE A 170 15.11 -4.47 -12.14
CA ILE A 170 13.99 -3.52 -12.14
C ILE A 170 13.66 -3.23 -13.61
N HIS A 171 12.58 -3.78 -14.11
CA HIS A 171 12.04 -3.43 -15.42
C HIS A 171 11.28 -2.10 -15.34
N HIS A 172 12.01 -1.01 -15.13
CA HIS A 172 11.50 0.35 -15.31
C HIS A 172 12.50 1.13 -16.15
N GLU A 173 11.99 1.89 -17.10
CA GLU A 173 12.77 2.91 -17.81
C GLU A 173 13.52 3.76 -16.78
N GLU A 174 14.82 3.97 -17.02
CA GLU A 174 15.71 4.74 -16.18
C GLU A 174 15.14 6.15 -15.90
N GLN A 175 14.52 6.31 -14.74
CA GLN A 175 14.30 7.64 -14.18
C GLN A 175 15.52 7.98 -13.33
N LYS A 176 16.33 8.92 -13.82
CA LYS A 176 17.43 9.52 -13.05
C LYS A 176 16.96 9.96 -11.67
N PRO A 177 17.79 9.75 -10.61
CA PRO A 177 17.45 10.17 -9.27
C PRO A 177 17.17 11.67 -9.25
N THR A 178 15.94 12.04 -8.96
CA THR A 178 15.58 13.42 -8.65
C THR A 178 15.93 13.66 -7.18
N THR A 179 16.82 14.61 -6.96
CA THR A 179 17.12 15.19 -5.64
C THR A 179 15.82 15.57 -4.94
N SER A 180 15.66 15.12 -3.70
CA SER A 180 14.52 15.42 -2.84
C SER A 180 14.18 16.91 -2.83
N PRO A 181 12.92 17.31 -3.00
CA PRO A 181 12.53 18.67 -2.72
C PRO A 181 12.53 18.88 -1.20
N THR A 182 13.40 19.79 -0.75
CA THR A 182 13.36 20.32 0.60
C THR A 182 12.08 21.16 0.72
N PHE A 183 11.10 20.66 1.44
CA PHE A 183 9.95 21.47 1.82
C PHE A 183 10.40 22.54 2.84
N LYS A 184 10.31 23.80 2.44
CA LYS A 184 10.33 24.95 3.34
C LYS A 184 8.91 25.31 3.73
#